data_77a4bac6857542bf7858e89f4e0efd55
#
_entry.id   77a4bac6857542bf7858e89f4e0efd55
#
_cell.length_a   1.000
_cell.length_b   1.000
_cell.length_c   1.000
_cell.angle_alpha   90.00
_cell.angle_beta   90.00
_cell.angle_gamma   90.00
#
_symmetry.space_group_name_H-M   'P 1'
#
loop_
_entity.id
_entity.type
_entity.pdbx_description
1 polymer ?
#
loop_
_entity_poly.entity_id
_entity_poly.type
_entity_poly.pdbx_seq_one_letter_code
_entity_poly.pdbx_strand_id
1 'polypeptide(L)'
;MTSTKKDPVLAVLQLSGGNDALNTIIPYADPLYADNRPSVRVSEDQVLKIDDHIGFNPALGPIKDLFDQGKVAIILGVGYPNPNRSHFRSMDIWHTCEPEKVGNEGWLGRAIRDLDPRGENVLTGVNFGRGLPRSLAAPGVPVASVGNLETYGVLTGIDDDQRDEALDIFSRMYSPAIGRGQVMDYLSHTGMDALKGADILSTAPEKYSSTVEYGNNSVAQYMRNIAQTHIAEFGTRFLYTTAPYNSFDTHAGQMVGHSALWGEVSAAVRDFQADLIENNAADNMTLLVFTEFGRRVHDNGSGTDHGSGGIAFVVGENVKGGVYGEYPSLEESKLLEGDLHFNNDFRGLYSTVLEKWIGIDAKSVVGGEFEQMAFL
;
A
#
# COMPACT_ATOMS: atom_id res chain seq x y z
N MET A 1 -11.66 32.37 -10.38
CA MET A 1 -12.27 31.22 -9.71
C MET A 1 -11.21 30.63 -8.80
N THR A 2 -11.37 30.73 -7.50
CA THR A 2 -10.46 30.07 -6.55
C THR A 2 -10.73 28.56 -6.69
N SER A 3 -9.78 27.82 -7.26
CA SER A 3 -9.79 26.36 -7.22
C SER A 3 -9.80 25.98 -5.74
N THR A 4 -10.90 25.43 -5.24
CA THR A 4 -10.92 24.78 -3.93
C THR A 4 -9.98 23.57 -4.05
N LYS A 5 -8.87 23.60 -3.30
CA LYS A 5 -7.91 22.48 -3.28
C LYS A 5 -8.68 21.23 -2.86
N LYS A 6 -8.64 20.18 -3.67
CA LYS A 6 -9.25 18.90 -3.33
C LYS A 6 -8.56 18.31 -2.09
N ASP A 7 -9.31 17.57 -1.30
CA ASP A 7 -8.76 16.86 -0.14
C ASP A 7 -7.69 15.84 -0.57
N PRO A 8 -6.55 15.75 0.14
CA PRO A 8 -5.51 14.79 -0.18
C PRO A 8 -5.95 13.35 0.09
N VAL A 9 -5.58 12.45 -0.79
CA VAL A 9 -5.88 11.02 -0.74
C VAL A 9 -4.59 10.21 -0.72
N LEU A 10 -4.55 9.20 0.14
CA LEU A 10 -3.47 8.23 0.22
C LEU A 10 -3.92 6.90 -0.37
N ALA A 11 -3.25 6.45 -1.43
CA ALA A 11 -3.29 5.06 -1.87
C ALA A 11 -2.13 4.28 -1.25
N VAL A 12 -2.38 3.03 -0.89
CA VAL A 12 -1.38 2.12 -0.33
C VAL A 12 -1.36 0.84 -1.15
N LEU A 13 -0.19 0.48 -1.66
CA LEU A 13 0.10 -0.80 -2.29
C LEU A 13 1.08 -1.58 -1.41
N GLN A 14 0.61 -2.63 -0.78
CA GLN A 14 1.45 -3.53 -0.01
C GLN A 14 2.01 -4.65 -0.88
N LEU A 15 3.33 -4.80 -0.90
CA LEU A 15 4.02 -5.92 -1.51
C LEU A 15 4.07 -7.05 -0.47
N SER A 16 3.28 -8.10 -0.65
CA SER A 16 3.20 -9.19 0.33
C SER A 16 4.27 -10.25 0.09
N GLY A 17 5.03 -10.59 1.12
CA GLY A 17 6.01 -11.65 1.09
C GLY A 17 7.46 -11.23 1.34
N GLY A 18 7.72 -9.98 1.72
CA GLY A 18 9.07 -9.49 2.01
C GLY A 18 9.90 -9.26 0.74
N ASN A 19 9.72 -8.11 0.14
CA ASN A 19 10.44 -7.72 -1.07
C ASN A 19 11.97 -7.62 -0.84
N ASP A 20 12.76 -8.15 -1.75
CA ASP A 20 14.22 -8.09 -1.71
C ASP A 20 14.74 -6.68 -2.06
N ALA A 21 15.14 -5.94 -1.02
CA ALA A 21 15.67 -4.59 -1.14
C ALA A 21 16.92 -4.52 -2.04
N LEU A 22 17.86 -5.48 -1.87
CA LEU A 22 19.11 -5.52 -2.61
C LEU A 22 18.92 -5.78 -4.10
N ASN A 23 17.85 -6.48 -4.49
CA ASN A 23 17.50 -6.71 -5.88
C ASN A 23 16.37 -5.80 -6.39
N THR A 24 16.00 -4.80 -5.62
CA THR A 24 15.05 -3.74 -6.02
C THR A 24 15.80 -2.45 -6.36
N ILE A 25 16.54 -1.91 -5.39
CA ILE A 25 17.52 -0.84 -5.59
C ILE A 25 18.89 -1.44 -5.34
N ILE A 26 19.63 -1.63 -6.39
CA ILE A 26 20.84 -2.48 -6.44
C ILE A 26 22.07 -1.65 -6.14
N PRO A 27 22.86 -1.98 -5.12
CA PRO A 27 24.15 -1.31 -4.85
C PRO A 27 25.26 -1.89 -5.74
N TYR A 28 25.13 -1.71 -7.05
CA TYR A 28 25.96 -2.38 -8.06
C TYR A 28 27.45 -2.07 -7.97
N ALA A 29 27.82 -0.92 -7.40
CA ALA A 29 29.21 -0.53 -7.21
C ALA A 29 29.83 -1.09 -5.93
N ASP A 30 29.04 -1.64 -5.00
CA ASP A 30 29.57 -2.29 -3.80
C ASP A 30 29.98 -3.73 -4.12
N PRO A 31 31.27 -4.08 -4.01
CA PRO A 31 31.72 -5.45 -4.28
C PRO A 31 31.07 -6.48 -3.37
N LEU A 32 30.68 -6.09 -2.15
CA LEU A 32 29.99 -6.98 -1.22
C LEU A 32 28.62 -7.43 -1.73
N TYR A 33 27.96 -6.66 -2.61
CA TYR A 33 26.74 -7.12 -3.26
C TYR A 33 27.00 -8.36 -4.12
N ALA A 34 28.05 -8.33 -4.95
CA ALA A 34 28.40 -9.47 -5.79
C ALA A 34 28.86 -10.68 -4.96
N ASP A 35 29.61 -10.45 -3.88
CA ASP A 35 30.13 -11.50 -3.01
C ASP A 35 29.01 -12.20 -2.23
N ASN A 36 28.00 -11.44 -1.78
CA ASN A 36 26.85 -11.96 -1.03
C ASN A 36 25.75 -12.57 -1.93
N ARG A 37 25.75 -12.25 -3.21
CA ARG A 37 24.69 -12.65 -4.17
C ARG A 37 25.25 -13.42 -5.37
N PRO A 38 26.04 -14.51 -5.16
CA PRO A 38 26.65 -15.24 -6.27
C PRO A 38 25.62 -15.83 -7.24
N SER A 39 24.40 -16.16 -6.77
CA SER A 39 23.37 -16.85 -7.56
C SER A 39 22.23 -15.97 -8.00
N VAL A 40 21.93 -14.88 -7.26
CA VAL A 40 20.72 -14.05 -7.52
C VAL A 40 21.05 -12.57 -7.78
N ARG A 41 22.28 -12.23 -8.05
CA ARG A 41 22.66 -10.85 -8.38
C ARG A 41 22.19 -10.45 -9.78
N VAL A 42 21.84 -9.19 -9.92
CA VAL A 42 21.65 -8.53 -11.21
C VAL A 42 23.00 -7.99 -11.65
N SER A 43 23.43 -8.24 -12.89
CA SER A 43 24.70 -7.73 -13.40
C SER A 43 24.64 -6.21 -13.62
N GLU A 44 25.78 -5.54 -13.41
CA GLU A 44 25.87 -4.07 -13.49
C GLU A 44 25.39 -3.49 -14.83
N ASP A 45 25.66 -4.18 -15.94
CA ASP A 45 25.24 -3.78 -17.28
C ASP A 45 23.72 -3.79 -17.50
N GLN A 46 22.96 -4.48 -16.65
CA GLN A 46 21.50 -4.53 -16.67
C GLN A 46 20.86 -3.49 -15.75
N VAL A 47 21.62 -2.95 -14.77
CA VAL A 47 21.07 -2.02 -13.77
C VAL A 47 20.68 -0.69 -14.41
N LEU A 48 19.50 -0.20 -14.11
CA LEU A 48 19.05 1.14 -14.49
C LEU A 48 19.61 2.16 -13.49
N LYS A 49 20.77 2.74 -13.80
CA LYS A 49 21.55 3.58 -12.88
C LYS A 49 20.77 4.80 -12.39
N ILE A 50 20.86 5.06 -11.08
CA ILE A 50 20.43 6.29 -10.42
C ILE A 50 21.61 7.25 -10.30
N ASP A 51 22.73 6.73 -9.83
CA ASP A 51 24.01 7.41 -9.66
C ASP A 51 25.17 6.42 -9.88
N ASP A 52 26.37 6.76 -9.46
CA ASP A 52 27.58 5.93 -9.61
C ASP A 52 27.62 4.73 -8.66
N HIS A 53 26.64 4.58 -7.74
CA HIS A 53 26.65 3.56 -6.68
C HIS A 53 25.45 2.62 -6.73
N ILE A 54 24.26 3.16 -6.99
CA ILE A 54 23.00 2.42 -6.92
C ILE A 54 22.15 2.57 -8.19
N GLY A 55 21.25 1.65 -8.39
CA GLY A 55 20.29 1.72 -9.49
C GLY A 55 19.12 0.78 -9.33
N PHE A 56 18.11 0.96 -10.14
CA PHE A 56 16.92 0.11 -10.16
C PHE A 56 17.18 -1.23 -10.82
N ASN A 57 16.48 -2.25 -10.35
CA ASN A 57 16.30 -3.49 -11.10
C ASN A 57 15.73 -3.18 -12.50
N PRO A 58 16.18 -3.86 -13.57
CA PRO A 58 15.70 -3.58 -14.93
C PRO A 58 14.18 -3.70 -15.10
N ALA A 59 13.51 -4.52 -14.28
CA ALA A 59 12.05 -4.66 -14.30
C ALA A 59 11.29 -3.41 -13.78
N LEU A 60 11.99 -2.50 -13.07
CA LEU A 60 11.41 -1.25 -12.58
C LEU A 60 11.53 -0.08 -13.59
N GLY A 61 11.79 -0.34 -14.86
CA GLY A 61 11.86 0.70 -15.89
C GLY A 61 10.73 1.73 -15.81
N PRO A 62 9.44 1.34 -15.77
CA PRO A 62 8.32 2.27 -15.64
C PRO A 62 8.36 3.16 -14.37
N ILE A 63 8.80 2.64 -13.22
CA ILE A 63 8.99 3.45 -11.99
C ILE A 63 10.23 4.35 -12.14
N LYS A 64 11.29 3.87 -12.80
CA LYS A 64 12.48 4.68 -13.10
C LYS A 64 12.13 5.90 -13.96
N ASP A 65 11.26 5.75 -14.94
CA ASP A 65 10.77 6.86 -15.78
C ASP A 65 10.03 7.91 -14.94
N LEU A 66 9.25 7.49 -13.95
CA LEU A 66 8.59 8.41 -13.00
C LEU A 66 9.60 9.04 -12.03
N PHE A 67 10.62 8.30 -11.62
CA PHE A 67 11.71 8.81 -10.78
C PHE A 67 12.49 9.93 -11.52
N ASP A 68 12.80 9.74 -12.80
CA ASP A 68 13.49 10.74 -13.62
C ASP A 68 12.65 12.02 -13.83
N GLN A 69 11.34 11.91 -13.70
CA GLN A 69 10.42 13.05 -13.68
C GLN A 69 10.32 13.72 -12.30
N GLY A 70 11.02 13.22 -11.28
CA GLY A 70 10.98 13.75 -9.91
C GLY A 70 9.73 13.36 -9.12
N LYS A 71 8.99 12.32 -9.52
CA LYS A 71 7.71 11.90 -8.94
C LYS A 71 7.80 10.71 -7.99
N VAL A 72 8.99 10.18 -7.75
CA VAL A 72 9.22 9.01 -6.90
C VAL A 72 10.26 9.32 -5.84
N ALA A 73 9.91 9.15 -4.58
CA ALA A 73 10.83 9.09 -3.45
C ALA A 73 11.13 7.62 -3.13
N ILE A 74 12.41 7.26 -3.06
CA ILE A 74 12.92 5.96 -2.65
C ILE A 74 13.37 6.10 -1.20
N ILE A 75 12.78 5.36 -0.28
CA ILE A 75 13.18 5.37 1.12
C ILE A 75 13.97 4.09 1.41
N LEU A 76 15.26 4.25 1.68
CA LEU A 76 16.18 3.15 1.93
C LEU A 76 16.18 2.73 3.40
N GLY A 77 16.51 1.46 3.65
CA GLY A 77 16.71 0.92 4.98
C GLY A 77 15.50 1.06 5.92
N VAL A 78 14.29 0.87 5.41
CA VAL A 78 13.06 0.99 6.20
C VAL A 78 12.83 -0.26 7.02
N GLY A 79 12.54 -0.09 8.30
CA GLY A 79 12.30 -1.21 9.22
C GLY A 79 11.85 -0.71 10.61
N TYR A 80 12.14 -1.50 11.65
CA TYR A 80 11.81 -1.16 13.04
C TYR A 80 12.76 -1.89 14.01
N PRO A 81 12.89 -1.42 15.27
CA PRO A 81 13.72 -2.07 16.29
C PRO A 81 13.25 -3.50 16.58
N ASN A 82 14.21 -4.42 16.80
CA ASN A 82 13.95 -5.83 17.08
C ASN A 82 13.07 -6.50 16.01
N PRO A 83 13.49 -6.50 14.75
CA PRO A 83 12.67 -6.96 13.63
C PRO A 83 12.31 -8.43 13.77
N ASN A 84 11.13 -8.79 13.29
CA ASN A 84 10.62 -10.15 13.28
C ASN A 84 10.61 -10.71 11.85
N ARG A 85 11.16 -11.91 11.65
CA ARG A 85 11.22 -12.58 10.34
C ARG A 85 9.98 -13.41 10.00
N SER A 86 8.95 -13.38 10.85
CA SER A 86 7.66 -14.01 10.55
C SER A 86 6.76 -13.05 9.79
N HIS A 87 6.27 -13.42 8.63
CA HIS A 87 5.29 -12.64 7.88
C HIS A 87 4.11 -12.19 8.75
N PHE A 88 3.54 -13.12 9.53
CA PHE A 88 2.38 -12.82 10.37
C PHE A 88 2.68 -11.72 11.40
N ARG A 89 3.83 -11.83 12.10
CA ARG A 89 4.15 -10.86 13.13
C ARG A 89 4.62 -9.54 12.54
N SER A 90 5.47 -9.56 11.52
CA SER A 90 5.96 -8.34 10.89
C SER A 90 4.81 -7.57 10.21
N MET A 91 3.93 -8.30 9.52
CA MET A 91 2.71 -7.74 8.95
C MET A 91 1.83 -7.07 10.02
N ASP A 92 1.62 -7.76 11.16
CA ASP A 92 0.89 -7.20 12.30
C ASP A 92 1.52 -5.88 12.78
N ILE A 93 2.85 -5.84 12.90
CA ILE A 93 3.59 -4.64 13.33
C ILE A 93 3.40 -3.48 12.34
N TRP A 94 3.59 -3.72 11.06
CA TRP A 94 3.39 -2.69 10.02
C TRP A 94 1.95 -2.21 9.93
N HIS A 95 0.99 -3.10 10.15
CA HIS A 95 -0.43 -2.75 10.12
C HIS A 95 -0.89 -1.99 11.36
N THR A 96 -0.27 -2.22 12.51
CA THR A 96 -0.74 -1.66 13.78
C THR A 96 0.19 -0.61 14.37
N CYS A 97 1.42 -0.48 13.86
CA CYS A 97 2.50 0.33 14.46
C CYS A 97 2.87 -0.10 15.89
N GLU A 98 2.64 -1.36 16.27
CA GLU A 98 2.82 -1.89 17.64
C GLU A 98 3.90 -2.99 17.68
N PRO A 99 5.20 -2.64 17.67
CA PRO A 99 6.27 -3.66 17.66
C PRO A 99 6.36 -4.45 18.97
N GLU A 100 6.00 -3.84 20.11
CA GLU A 100 6.18 -4.45 21.45
C GLU A 100 5.03 -5.38 21.86
N LYS A 101 3.87 -5.27 21.21
CA LYS A 101 2.67 -6.09 21.52
C LYS A 101 1.89 -6.41 20.26
N VAL A 102 0.98 -7.36 20.34
CA VAL A 102 -0.02 -7.58 19.27
C VAL A 102 -1.03 -6.44 19.31
N GLY A 103 -1.06 -5.62 18.26
CA GLY A 103 -1.98 -4.50 18.16
C GLY A 103 -3.41 -4.94 17.84
N ASN A 104 -4.40 -4.16 18.24
CA ASN A 104 -5.81 -4.45 18.02
C ASN A 104 -6.43 -3.61 16.91
N GLU A 105 -5.84 -2.45 16.62
CA GLU A 105 -6.35 -1.49 15.63
C GLU A 105 -5.27 -1.18 14.57
N GLY A 106 -5.70 -1.10 13.33
CA GLY A 106 -4.84 -0.70 12.23
C GLY A 106 -4.57 0.81 12.21
N TRP A 107 -3.39 1.20 11.72
CA TRP A 107 -3.01 2.60 11.66
C TRP A 107 -3.92 3.43 10.74
N LEU A 108 -4.33 2.90 9.59
CA LEU A 108 -5.29 3.56 8.70
C LEU A 108 -6.69 3.61 9.32
N GLY A 109 -7.10 2.56 10.06
CA GLY A 109 -8.36 2.58 10.79
C GLY A 109 -8.40 3.70 11.84
N ARG A 110 -7.29 3.92 12.58
CA ARG A 110 -7.16 5.07 13.50
C ARG A 110 -7.17 6.40 12.75
N ALA A 111 -6.46 6.50 11.62
CA ALA A 111 -6.46 7.71 10.80
C ALA A 111 -7.85 8.05 10.24
N ILE A 112 -8.62 7.05 9.80
CA ILE A 112 -10.01 7.24 9.35
C ILE A 112 -10.88 7.76 10.51
N ARG A 113 -10.75 7.17 11.70
CA ARG A 113 -11.49 7.61 12.88
C ARG A 113 -11.18 9.06 13.27
N ASP A 114 -9.92 9.49 13.14
CA ASP A 114 -9.52 10.86 13.45
C ASP A 114 -10.04 11.86 12.39
N LEU A 115 -10.13 11.46 11.13
CA LEU A 115 -10.69 12.30 10.05
C LEU A 115 -12.22 12.34 10.05
N ASP A 116 -12.87 11.24 10.33
CA ASP A 116 -14.32 11.10 10.34
C ASP A 116 -14.80 10.42 11.63
N PRO A 117 -14.73 11.12 12.77
CA PRO A 117 -15.06 10.54 14.08
C PRO A 117 -16.54 10.16 14.25
N ARG A 118 -17.40 10.60 13.35
CA ARG A 118 -18.84 10.25 13.35
C ARG A 118 -19.20 9.17 12.34
N GLY A 119 -18.24 8.75 11.49
CA GLY A 119 -18.48 7.77 10.44
C GLY A 119 -19.52 8.23 9.41
N GLU A 120 -19.51 9.52 9.06
CA GLU A 120 -20.50 10.09 8.13
C GLU A 120 -20.29 9.58 6.71
N ASN A 121 -19.04 9.33 6.31
CA ASN A 121 -18.71 8.75 5.02
C ASN A 121 -18.25 7.31 5.17
N VAL A 122 -19.09 6.35 4.82
CA VAL A 122 -18.78 4.92 4.84
C VAL A 122 -17.67 4.50 3.87
N LEU A 123 -17.25 5.39 2.98
CA LEU A 123 -16.20 5.22 1.99
C LEU A 123 -14.94 6.05 2.27
N THR A 124 -14.75 6.58 3.48
CA THR A 124 -13.52 7.27 3.87
C THR A 124 -12.31 6.36 3.68
N GLY A 125 -12.46 5.04 3.90
CA GLY A 125 -11.49 4.01 3.57
C GLY A 125 -12.07 2.92 2.68
N VAL A 126 -11.33 2.51 1.63
CA VAL A 126 -11.71 1.42 0.72
C VAL A 126 -10.51 0.51 0.46
N ASN A 127 -10.72 -0.80 0.57
CA ASN A 127 -9.75 -1.83 0.19
C ASN A 127 -10.17 -2.53 -1.10
N PHE A 128 -9.23 -2.72 -2.02
CA PHE A 128 -9.38 -3.57 -3.20
C PHE A 128 -8.58 -4.85 -3.04
N GLY A 129 -9.29 -5.95 -2.86
CA GLY A 129 -8.70 -7.28 -2.60
C GLY A 129 -9.63 -8.13 -1.74
N ARG A 130 -9.21 -9.35 -1.44
CA ARG A 130 -9.97 -10.26 -0.59
C ARG A 130 -9.72 -9.98 0.89
N GLY A 131 -10.78 -9.88 1.67
CA GLY A 131 -10.72 -9.62 3.11
C GLY A 131 -10.36 -8.17 3.44
N LEU A 132 -10.47 -7.82 4.72
CA LEU A 132 -10.11 -6.50 5.21
C LEU A 132 -8.69 -6.54 5.80
N PRO A 133 -7.71 -5.80 5.22
CA PRO A 133 -6.39 -5.68 5.80
C PRO A 133 -6.45 -5.12 7.22
N ARG A 134 -5.64 -5.67 8.11
CA ARG A 134 -5.61 -5.22 9.51
C ARG A 134 -5.27 -3.74 9.65
N SER A 135 -4.49 -3.18 8.74
CA SER A 135 -4.18 -1.74 8.71
C SER A 135 -5.40 -0.83 8.66
N LEU A 136 -6.49 -1.29 8.04
CA LEU A 136 -7.75 -0.55 7.94
C LEU A 136 -8.75 -0.88 9.07
N ALA A 137 -8.51 -1.93 9.83
CA ALA A 137 -9.47 -2.42 10.83
C ALA A 137 -9.36 -1.61 12.13
N ALA A 138 -10.44 -0.94 12.53
CA ALA A 138 -10.62 -0.34 13.85
C ALA A 138 -12.10 -0.43 14.28
N PRO A 139 -12.40 -0.62 15.58
CA PRO A 139 -13.77 -0.69 16.04
C PRO A 139 -14.57 0.56 15.70
N GLY A 140 -15.76 0.36 15.13
CA GLY A 140 -16.67 1.44 14.78
C GLY A 140 -16.28 2.27 13.55
N VAL A 141 -15.24 1.86 12.82
CA VAL A 141 -14.81 2.53 11.58
C VAL A 141 -15.32 1.72 10.39
N PRO A 142 -16.20 2.28 9.56
CA PRO A 142 -16.65 1.62 8.34
C PRO A 142 -15.54 1.63 7.29
N VAL A 143 -15.30 0.48 6.66
CA VAL A 143 -14.37 0.33 5.53
C VAL A 143 -14.98 -0.66 4.55
N ALA A 144 -15.09 -0.25 3.29
CA ALA A 144 -15.49 -1.16 2.22
C ALA A 144 -14.31 -2.03 1.78
N SER A 145 -14.53 -3.35 1.63
CA SER A 145 -13.54 -4.27 1.09
C SER A 145 -14.10 -4.95 -0.16
N VAL A 146 -13.50 -4.66 -1.31
CA VAL A 146 -14.04 -4.94 -2.64
C VAL A 146 -13.13 -5.94 -3.36
N GLY A 147 -13.65 -7.14 -3.62
CA GLY A 147 -12.93 -8.15 -4.40
C GLY A 147 -12.95 -7.87 -5.91
N ASN A 148 -14.08 -7.37 -6.40
CA ASN A 148 -14.28 -6.95 -7.79
C ASN A 148 -15.30 -5.82 -7.82
N LEU A 149 -14.91 -4.67 -8.35
CA LEU A 149 -15.75 -3.47 -8.37
C LEU A 149 -16.97 -3.60 -9.30
N GLU A 150 -16.82 -4.30 -10.44
CA GLU A 150 -17.90 -4.49 -11.42
C GLU A 150 -19.04 -5.37 -10.89
N THR A 151 -18.72 -6.28 -9.96
CA THR A 151 -19.69 -7.18 -9.34
C THR A 151 -19.91 -6.89 -7.86
N TYR A 152 -19.37 -5.76 -7.38
CA TYR A 152 -19.52 -5.36 -5.98
C TYR A 152 -20.94 -4.89 -5.70
N GLY A 153 -21.52 -5.43 -4.67
CA GLY A 153 -22.88 -5.05 -4.25
C GLY A 153 -23.50 -6.10 -3.33
N VAL A 154 -24.57 -5.71 -2.68
CA VAL A 154 -25.41 -6.65 -1.91
C VAL A 154 -26.42 -7.27 -2.87
N LEU A 155 -26.51 -8.59 -2.88
CA LEU A 155 -27.45 -9.35 -3.71
C LEU A 155 -27.25 -9.13 -5.23
N THR A 156 -26.00 -9.01 -5.67
CA THR A 156 -25.68 -9.02 -7.11
C THR A 156 -26.01 -10.39 -7.72
N GLY A 157 -26.61 -10.39 -8.91
CA GLY A 157 -26.97 -11.63 -9.63
C GLY A 157 -28.43 -12.06 -9.46
N ILE A 158 -29.26 -11.24 -8.84
CA ILE A 158 -30.73 -11.36 -8.90
C ILE A 158 -31.31 -10.21 -9.74
N ASP A 159 -32.49 -10.41 -10.32
CA ASP A 159 -33.20 -9.40 -11.11
C ASP A 159 -33.47 -8.15 -10.27
N ASP A 160 -33.45 -6.95 -10.87
CA ASP A 160 -33.58 -5.67 -10.16
C ASP A 160 -34.84 -5.58 -9.30
N ASP A 161 -35.98 -6.03 -9.78
CA ASP A 161 -37.23 -6.06 -9.01
C ASP A 161 -37.15 -6.93 -7.75
N GLN A 162 -36.45 -8.08 -7.84
CA GLN A 162 -36.23 -8.99 -6.72
C GLN A 162 -35.16 -8.43 -5.76
N ARG A 163 -34.18 -7.71 -6.31
CA ARG A 163 -33.14 -7.06 -5.53
C ARG A 163 -33.71 -5.97 -4.61
N ASP A 164 -34.59 -5.13 -5.13
CA ASP A 164 -35.22 -4.06 -4.34
C ASP A 164 -36.06 -4.64 -3.18
N GLU A 165 -36.82 -5.70 -3.42
CA GLU A 165 -37.55 -6.39 -2.37
C GLU A 165 -36.64 -7.03 -1.31
N ALA A 166 -35.53 -7.66 -1.76
CA ALA A 166 -34.56 -8.27 -0.86
C ALA A 166 -33.77 -7.22 -0.05
N LEU A 167 -33.44 -6.05 -0.62
CA LEU A 167 -32.84 -4.93 0.08
C LEU A 167 -33.77 -4.30 1.12
N ASP A 168 -35.06 -4.21 0.81
CA ASP A 168 -36.05 -3.75 1.78
C ASP A 168 -36.18 -4.75 2.96
N ILE A 169 -36.20 -6.05 2.68
CA ILE A 169 -36.16 -7.10 3.73
C ILE A 169 -34.87 -6.96 4.55
N PHE A 170 -33.70 -6.83 3.92
CA PHE A 170 -32.43 -6.65 4.60
C PHE A 170 -32.44 -5.42 5.52
N SER A 171 -32.88 -4.28 5.00
CA SER A 171 -33.03 -3.04 5.79
C SER A 171 -33.97 -3.23 6.98
N ARG A 172 -35.10 -3.89 6.78
CA ARG A 172 -36.05 -4.20 7.87
C ARG A 172 -35.52 -5.19 8.92
N MET A 173 -34.58 -6.06 8.54
CA MET A 173 -33.92 -6.98 9.48
C MET A 173 -32.92 -6.25 10.38
N TYR A 174 -32.16 -5.33 9.82
CA TYR A 174 -31.09 -4.64 10.54
C TYR A 174 -31.58 -3.40 11.30
N SER A 175 -32.45 -2.61 10.71
CA SER A 175 -32.93 -1.34 11.29
C SER A 175 -33.56 -1.47 12.66
N PRO A 176 -34.41 -2.47 12.96
CA PRO A 176 -35.04 -2.63 14.29
C PRO A 176 -34.08 -3.15 15.38
N ALA A 177 -32.90 -3.59 15.03
CA ALA A 177 -31.92 -4.08 15.99
C ALA A 177 -31.11 -2.95 16.65
N ILE A 178 -31.17 -1.73 16.09
CA ILE A 178 -30.54 -0.53 16.67
C ILE A 178 -31.23 -0.19 18.00
N GLY A 179 -30.44 0.01 19.07
CA GLY A 179 -30.94 0.25 20.43
C GLY A 179 -31.20 -1.01 21.25
N ARG A 180 -30.84 -2.20 20.74
CA ARG A 180 -30.98 -3.48 21.44
C ARG A 180 -29.72 -4.00 22.14
N GLY A 181 -28.72 -3.15 22.26
CA GLY A 181 -27.47 -3.44 22.96
C GLY A 181 -26.26 -3.45 22.00
N GLN A 182 -25.08 -3.28 22.56
CA GLN A 182 -23.82 -2.99 21.82
C GLN A 182 -23.54 -3.94 20.65
N VAL A 183 -23.77 -5.24 20.80
CA VAL A 183 -23.50 -6.22 19.74
C VAL A 183 -24.49 -6.07 18.58
N MET A 184 -25.79 -5.92 18.89
CA MET A 184 -26.82 -5.76 17.88
C MET A 184 -26.72 -4.42 17.17
N ASP A 185 -26.39 -3.36 17.91
CA ASP A 185 -26.16 -2.03 17.37
C ASP A 185 -24.95 -2.06 16.40
N TYR A 186 -23.86 -2.69 16.80
CA TYR A 186 -22.67 -2.85 15.93
C TYR A 186 -22.99 -3.63 14.65
N LEU A 187 -23.64 -4.78 14.75
CA LEU A 187 -24.02 -5.59 13.59
C LEU A 187 -24.97 -4.84 12.65
N SER A 188 -25.92 -4.10 13.21
CA SER A 188 -26.90 -3.34 12.43
C SER A 188 -26.25 -2.18 11.67
N HIS A 189 -25.42 -1.39 12.35
CA HIS A 189 -24.68 -0.32 11.70
C HIS A 189 -23.75 -0.87 10.61
N THR A 190 -22.98 -1.92 10.90
CA THR A 190 -22.09 -2.55 9.92
C THR A 190 -22.85 -3.05 8.68
N GLY A 191 -24.03 -3.67 8.87
CA GLY A 191 -24.85 -4.13 7.75
C GLY A 191 -25.39 -2.99 6.89
N MET A 192 -25.85 -1.90 7.50
CA MET A 192 -26.35 -0.73 6.78
C MET A 192 -25.21 0.04 6.07
N ASP A 193 -24.04 0.15 6.71
CA ASP A 193 -22.86 0.78 6.11
C ASP A 193 -22.35 -0.02 4.91
N ALA A 194 -22.34 -1.35 5.01
CA ALA A 194 -21.97 -2.22 3.89
C ALA A 194 -22.92 -2.06 2.69
N LEU A 195 -24.24 -1.99 2.96
CA LEU A 195 -25.25 -1.74 1.92
C LEU A 195 -25.02 -0.38 1.25
N LYS A 196 -24.95 0.69 2.03
CA LYS A 196 -24.73 2.05 1.53
C LYS A 196 -23.42 2.18 0.75
N GLY A 197 -22.33 1.61 1.27
CA GLY A 197 -21.03 1.60 0.62
C GLY A 197 -21.06 0.86 -0.71
N ALA A 198 -21.75 -0.28 -0.77
CA ALA A 198 -21.90 -1.06 -2.00
C ALA A 198 -22.66 -0.29 -3.09
N ASP A 199 -23.77 0.33 -2.73
CA ASP A 199 -24.59 1.10 -3.68
C ASP A 199 -23.84 2.31 -4.25
N ILE A 200 -23.06 3.02 -3.43
CA ILE A 200 -22.23 4.15 -3.91
C ILE A 200 -21.09 3.66 -4.81
N LEU A 201 -20.33 2.65 -4.38
CA LEU A 201 -19.17 2.15 -5.12
C LEU A 201 -19.54 1.54 -6.47
N SER A 202 -20.71 0.90 -6.59
CA SER A 202 -21.19 0.32 -7.85
C SER A 202 -21.34 1.36 -8.96
N THR A 203 -21.45 2.64 -8.63
CA THR A 203 -21.54 3.75 -9.61
C THR A 203 -20.17 4.25 -10.09
N ALA A 204 -19.05 3.79 -9.50
CA ALA A 204 -17.72 4.28 -9.88
C ALA A 204 -17.36 4.01 -11.35
N PRO A 205 -17.65 2.83 -11.94
CA PRO A 205 -17.36 2.58 -13.35
C PRO A 205 -18.10 3.52 -14.31
N GLU A 206 -19.31 3.96 -13.96
CA GLU A 206 -20.12 4.87 -14.78
C GLU A 206 -19.55 6.30 -14.84
N LYS A 207 -18.80 6.69 -13.81
CA LYS A 207 -18.17 8.01 -13.69
C LYS A 207 -16.74 8.03 -14.22
N TYR A 208 -16.25 6.91 -14.70
CA TYR A 208 -14.87 6.73 -15.12
C TYR A 208 -14.76 6.53 -16.62
N SER A 209 -13.80 7.23 -17.21
CA SER A 209 -13.37 7.02 -18.59
C SER A 209 -11.87 7.24 -18.67
N SER A 210 -11.15 6.34 -19.32
CA SER A 210 -9.69 6.46 -19.51
C SER A 210 -9.28 5.76 -20.80
N THR A 211 -8.24 6.31 -21.45
CA THR A 211 -7.56 5.67 -22.59
C THR A 211 -6.42 4.78 -22.13
N VAL A 212 -6.08 4.78 -20.85
CA VAL A 212 -5.00 3.97 -20.28
C VAL A 212 -5.42 2.51 -20.19
N GLU A 213 -4.65 1.64 -20.81
CA GLU A 213 -4.85 0.19 -20.76
C GLU A 213 -4.02 -0.43 -19.62
N TYR A 214 -4.68 -0.87 -18.57
CA TYR A 214 -4.04 -1.61 -17.48
C TYR A 214 -3.82 -3.09 -17.84
N GLY A 215 -2.73 -3.65 -17.33
CA GLY A 215 -2.46 -5.10 -17.46
C GLY A 215 -3.58 -5.97 -16.86
N ASN A 216 -3.64 -7.24 -17.28
CA ASN A 216 -4.67 -8.19 -16.81
C ASN A 216 -4.35 -8.86 -15.47
N ASN A 217 -3.18 -8.58 -14.85
CA ASN A 217 -2.85 -9.10 -13.53
C ASN A 217 -3.65 -8.39 -12.42
N SER A 218 -3.73 -9.01 -11.24
CA SER A 218 -4.55 -8.50 -10.15
C SER A 218 -4.11 -7.13 -9.62
N VAL A 219 -2.79 -6.86 -9.58
CA VAL A 219 -2.27 -5.57 -9.11
C VAL A 219 -2.74 -4.44 -10.04
N ALA A 220 -2.60 -4.63 -11.35
CA ALA A 220 -3.04 -3.66 -12.34
C ALA A 220 -4.55 -3.39 -12.24
N GLN A 221 -5.37 -4.43 -12.09
CA GLN A 221 -6.81 -4.29 -11.96
C GLN A 221 -7.22 -3.60 -10.65
N TYR A 222 -6.55 -3.90 -9.53
CA TYR A 222 -6.82 -3.21 -8.27
C TYR A 222 -6.36 -1.72 -8.32
N MET A 223 -5.24 -1.42 -8.95
CA MET A 223 -4.80 -0.03 -9.16
C MET A 223 -5.80 0.74 -10.04
N ARG A 224 -6.36 0.10 -11.08
CA ARG A 224 -7.46 0.67 -11.88
C ARG A 224 -8.70 0.95 -11.02
N ASN A 225 -9.10 0.02 -10.16
CA ASN A 225 -10.25 0.22 -9.26
C ASN A 225 -10.01 1.37 -8.27
N ILE A 226 -8.77 1.54 -7.78
CA ILE A 226 -8.37 2.69 -6.97
C ILE A 226 -8.55 3.99 -7.77
N ALA A 227 -8.07 4.05 -9.02
CA ALA A 227 -8.23 5.21 -9.89
C ALA A 227 -9.71 5.54 -10.14
N GLN A 228 -10.53 4.55 -10.48
CA GLN A 228 -11.98 4.71 -10.68
C GLN A 228 -12.67 5.29 -9.45
N THR A 229 -12.37 4.77 -8.27
CA THR A 229 -12.97 5.23 -7.01
C THR A 229 -12.55 6.66 -6.67
N HIS A 230 -11.28 6.99 -6.90
CA HIS A 230 -10.76 8.33 -6.68
C HIS A 230 -11.36 9.37 -7.64
N ILE A 231 -11.40 9.04 -8.92
CA ILE A 231 -11.98 9.89 -9.98
C ILE A 231 -13.49 10.11 -9.77
N ALA A 232 -14.20 9.12 -9.21
CA ALA A 232 -15.62 9.22 -8.90
C ALA A 232 -15.96 10.19 -7.75
N GLU A 233 -14.97 10.70 -7.01
CA GLU A 233 -15.11 11.74 -5.97
C GLU A 233 -16.11 11.40 -4.85
N PHE A 234 -16.04 10.18 -4.30
CA PHE A 234 -16.89 9.76 -3.18
C PHE A 234 -16.45 10.28 -1.80
N GLY A 235 -15.44 11.15 -1.76
CA GLY A 235 -14.87 11.64 -0.50
C GLY A 235 -13.96 10.61 0.18
N THR A 236 -13.49 9.60 -0.55
CA THR A 236 -12.54 8.60 -0.08
C THR A 236 -11.18 9.25 0.20
N ARG A 237 -10.58 8.95 1.35
CA ARG A 237 -9.31 9.50 1.80
C ARG A 237 -8.19 8.46 1.83
N PHE A 238 -8.55 7.19 2.03
CA PHE A 238 -7.60 6.07 2.08
C PHE A 238 -8.06 4.95 1.15
N LEU A 239 -7.19 4.57 0.24
CA LEU A 239 -7.38 3.48 -0.71
C LEU A 239 -6.27 2.44 -0.48
N TYR A 240 -6.60 1.18 -0.44
CA TYR A 240 -5.64 0.14 -0.11
C TYR A 240 -5.74 -1.04 -1.09
N THR A 241 -4.60 -1.61 -1.42
CA THR A 241 -4.53 -2.90 -2.09
C THR A 241 -3.25 -3.65 -1.70
N THR A 242 -3.25 -4.95 -1.95
CA THR A 242 -2.11 -5.83 -1.69
C THR A 242 -1.78 -6.60 -2.96
N ALA A 243 -0.51 -6.68 -3.31
CA ALA A 243 -0.02 -7.67 -4.29
C ALA A 243 -0.44 -9.08 -3.83
N PRO A 244 -0.53 -10.07 -4.74
CA PRO A 244 -0.96 -11.42 -4.36
C PRO A 244 -0.23 -11.92 -3.11
N TYR A 245 -0.97 -12.56 -2.20
CA TYR A 245 -0.47 -13.00 -0.90
C TYR A 245 0.83 -13.82 -1.04
N ASN A 246 1.86 -13.41 -0.29
CA ASN A 246 3.20 -13.98 -0.31
C ASN A 246 3.88 -14.07 -1.69
N SER A 247 3.47 -13.26 -2.67
CA SER A 247 4.07 -13.31 -4.01
C SER A 247 5.56 -12.92 -4.00
N PHE A 248 5.96 -11.98 -3.13
CA PHE A 248 7.36 -11.57 -2.98
C PHE A 248 8.20 -12.48 -2.08
N ASP A 249 7.64 -13.60 -1.59
CA ASP A 249 8.35 -14.59 -0.77
C ASP A 249 9.24 -15.51 -1.63
N THR A 250 10.27 -14.94 -2.24
CA THR A 250 11.09 -15.57 -3.27
C THR A 250 12.27 -16.37 -2.70
N HIS A 251 12.00 -17.44 -1.94
CA HIS A 251 13.03 -18.36 -1.46
C HIS A 251 13.70 -19.18 -2.57
N ALA A 252 13.05 -19.32 -3.72
CA ALA A 252 13.57 -20.06 -4.86
C ALA A 252 13.12 -19.41 -6.18
N GLY A 253 13.93 -19.56 -7.24
CA GLY A 253 13.63 -19.00 -8.56
C GLY A 253 13.54 -17.48 -8.57
N GLN A 254 14.19 -16.80 -7.63
CA GLN A 254 14.02 -15.37 -7.36
C GLN A 254 14.32 -14.52 -8.58
N MET A 255 15.37 -14.80 -9.35
CA MET A 255 15.77 -13.97 -10.50
C MET A 255 14.62 -13.78 -11.50
N VAL A 256 13.88 -14.84 -11.77
CA VAL A 256 12.74 -14.79 -12.70
C VAL A 256 11.49 -14.27 -11.98
N GLY A 257 11.16 -14.82 -10.80
CA GLY A 257 9.95 -14.48 -10.06
C GLY A 257 9.90 -13.03 -9.60
N HIS A 258 10.96 -12.55 -8.97
CA HIS A 258 11.04 -11.19 -8.47
C HIS A 258 11.00 -10.14 -9.60
N SER A 259 11.72 -10.41 -10.70
CA SER A 259 11.68 -9.52 -11.88
C SER A 259 10.30 -9.49 -12.54
N ALA A 260 9.60 -10.63 -12.64
CA ALA A 260 8.25 -10.67 -13.19
C ALA A 260 7.26 -9.88 -12.31
N LEU A 261 7.31 -10.06 -10.99
CA LEU A 261 6.47 -9.32 -10.04
C LEU A 261 6.70 -7.81 -10.11
N TRP A 262 7.97 -7.39 -10.15
CA TRP A 262 8.28 -5.96 -10.30
C TRP A 262 7.88 -5.41 -11.67
N GLY A 263 7.96 -6.20 -12.72
CA GLY A 263 7.46 -5.80 -14.04
C GLY A 263 5.95 -5.50 -13.99
N GLU A 264 5.16 -6.36 -13.35
CA GLU A 264 3.72 -6.15 -13.17
C GLU A 264 3.40 -4.94 -12.28
N VAL A 265 4.05 -4.83 -11.11
CA VAL A 265 3.86 -3.73 -10.18
C VAL A 265 4.29 -2.39 -10.79
N SER A 266 5.45 -2.37 -11.42
CA SER A 266 6.02 -1.15 -12.01
C SER A 266 5.15 -0.62 -13.15
N ALA A 267 4.66 -1.50 -14.02
CA ALA A 267 3.71 -1.13 -15.06
C ALA A 267 2.39 -0.61 -14.48
N ALA A 268 1.84 -1.28 -13.47
CA ALA A 268 0.61 -0.87 -12.81
C ALA A 268 0.71 0.52 -12.15
N VAL A 269 1.86 0.84 -11.54
CA VAL A 269 2.12 2.17 -10.94
C VAL A 269 2.22 3.25 -12.02
N ARG A 270 2.90 2.98 -13.14
CA ARG A 270 2.97 3.90 -14.28
C ARG A 270 1.57 4.16 -14.84
N ASP A 271 0.81 3.10 -15.11
CA ASP A 271 -0.52 3.19 -15.72
C ASP A 271 -1.47 3.96 -14.78
N PHE A 272 -1.39 3.71 -13.48
CA PHE A 272 -2.13 4.46 -12.46
C PHE A 272 -1.80 5.96 -12.48
N GLN A 273 -0.53 6.35 -12.52
CA GLN A 273 -0.15 7.75 -12.60
C GLN A 273 -0.61 8.39 -13.91
N ALA A 274 -0.49 7.70 -15.03
CA ALA A 274 -0.96 8.19 -16.33
C ALA A 274 -2.48 8.41 -16.35
N ASP A 275 -3.24 7.49 -15.80
CA ASP A 275 -4.69 7.55 -15.68
C ASP A 275 -5.16 8.75 -14.82
N LEU A 276 -4.52 8.92 -13.66
CA LEU A 276 -4.81 10.08 -12.80
C LEU A 276 -4.49 11.41 -13.47
N ILE A 277 -3.41 11.48 -14.23
CA ILE A 277 -3.03 12.69 -15.00
C ILE A 277 -4.07 12.95 -16.09
N GLU A 278 -4.47 11.95 -16.87
CA GLU A 278 -5.49 12.05 -17.93
C GLU A 278 -6.80 12.62 -17.36
N ASN A 279 -7.18 12.19 -16.17
CA ASN A 279 -8.43 12.59 -15.51
C ASN A 279 -8.29 13.82 -14.59
N ASN A 280 -7.16 14.54 -14.58
CA ASN A 280 -6.88 15.70 -13.70
C ASN A 280 -7.12 15.38 -12.21
N ALA A 281 -6.72 14.18 -11.78
CA ALA A 281 -6.91 13.63 -10.44
C ALA A 281 -5.58 13.30 -9.75
N ALA A 282 -4.43 13.65 -10.36
CA ALA A 282 -3.12 13.33 -9.81
C ALA A 282 -2.67 14.28 -8.68
N ASP A 283 -3.15 15.54 -8.67
CA ASP A 283 -2.69 16.59 -7.76
C ASP A 283 -3.00 16.32 -6.28
N ASN A 284 -4.00 15.50 -6.00
CA ASN A 284 -4.42 15.18 -4.64
C ASN A 284 -4.30 13.69 -4.29
N MET A 285 -3.50 12.94 -5.06
CA MET A 285 -3.22 11.53 -4.82
C MET A 285 -1.73 11.32 -4.54
N THR A 286 -1.43 10.55 -3.49
CA THR A 286 -0.09 10.02 -3.21
C THR A 286 -0.19 8.51 -3.00
N LEU A 287 0.71 7.75 -3.62
CA LEU A 287 0.80 6.30 -3.48
C LEU A 287 1.99 5.94 -2.59
N LEU A 288 1.75 5.17 -1.53
CA LEU A 288 2.77 4.52 -0.70
C LEU A 288 2.89 3.05 -1.09
N VAL A 289 4.12 2.60 -1.40
CA VAL A 289 4.43 1.19 -1.66
C VAL A 289 5.39 0.69 -0.60
N PHE A 290 5.03 -0.39 0.09
CA PHE A 290 5.85 -0.97 1.16
C PHE A 290 5.73 -2.50 1.23
N THR A 291 6.61 -3.12 2.01
CA THR A 291 6.58 -4.55 2.34
C THR A 291 6.86 -4.73 3.83
N GLU A 292 6.54 -5.90 4.39
CA GLU A 292 6.65 -6.18 5.83
C GLU A 292 8.09 -6.34 6.35
N PHE A 293 9.04 -6.67 5.48
CA PHE A 293 10.49 -6.76 5.77
C PHE A 293 11.30 -6.90 4.47
N GLY A 294 12.62 -6.72 4.54
CA GLY A 294 13.56 -7.05 3.48
C GLY A 294 14.03 -8.51 3.54
N ARG A 295 15.00 -8.86 2.71
CA ARG A 295 15.58 -10.19 2.61
C ARG A 295 17.00 -10.24 3.18
N ARG A 296 17.49 -11.44 3.52
CA ARG A 296 18.87 -11.64 3.95
C ARG A 296 19.86 -11.11 2.91
N VAL A 297 21.01 -10.64 3.40
CA VAL A 297 22.08 -10.15 2.55
C VAL A 297 22.65 -11.29 1.70
N HIS A 298 22.92 -12.45 2.29
CA HIS A 298 23.35 -13.64 1.55
C HIS A 298 22.20 -14.34 0.84
N ASP A 299 22.44 -14.78 -0.40
CA ASP A 299 21.50 -15.66 -1.09
C ASP A 299 21.61 -17.12 -0.60
N ASN A 300 20.58 -17.91 -0.86
CA ASN A 300 20.54 -19.34 -0.51
C ASN A 300 20.82 -20.27 -1.70
N GLY A 301 21.36 -19.71 -2.82
CA GLY A 301 21.65 -20.43 -4.05
C GLY A 301 20.54 -20.41 -5.10
N SER A 302 19.30 -19.98 -4.76
CA SER A 302 18.17 -19.89 -5.71
C SER A 302 17.28 -18.68 -5.44
N GLY A 303 17.34 -18.14 -4.24
CA GLY A 303 16.58 -17.00 -3.76
C GLY A 303 17.17 -16.46 -2.47
N THR A 304 16.33 -15.92 -1.61
CA THR A 304 16.74 -15.31 -0.35
C THR A 304 15.76 -15.64 0.77
N ASP A 305 16.29 -15.81 1.99
CA ASP A 305 15.50 -16.01 3.18
C ASP A 305 15.00 -14.67 3.76
N HIS A 306 14.10 -14.72 4.74
CA HIS A 306 13.56 -13.54 5.42
C HIS A 306 14.65 -12.75 6.13
N GLY A 307 14.62 -11.44 5.98
CA GLY A 307 15.53 -10.49 6.61
C GLY A 307 14.82 -9.38 7.37
N SER A 308 15.39 -8.17 7.39
CA SER A 308 14.82 -7.06 8.16
C SER A 308 14.72 -5.75 7.36
N GLY A 309 15.79 -4.97 7.22
CA GLY A 309 15.77 -3.69 6.52
C GLY A 309 15.29 -3.79 5.08
N GLY A 310 14.28 -3.00 4.74
CA GLY A 310 13.60 -3.01 3.44
C GLY A 310 13.70 -1.67 2.71
N ILE A 311 12.87 -1.52 1.68
CA ILE A 311 12.71 -0.31 0.88
C ILE A 311 11.23 0.01 0.77
N ALA A 312 10.90 1.30 0.77
CA ALA A 312 9.58 1.81 0.44
C ALA A 312 9.67 2.83 -0.70
N PHE A 313 8.56 3.01 -1.41
CA PHE A 313 8.42 4.06 -2.41
C PHE A 313 7.23 4.95 -2.08
N VAL A 314 7.38 6.25 -2.35
CA VAL A 314 6.27 7.20 -2.35
C VAL A 314 6.20 7.85 -3.72
N VAL A 315 5.03 7.79 -4.35
CA VAL A 315 4.83 8.20 -5.75
C VAL A 315 3.69 9.22 -5.84
N GLY A 316 3.89 10.30 -6.58
CA GLY A 316 2.85 11.31 -6.82
C GLY A 316 3.38 12.64 -7.34
N GLU A 317 2.49 13.51 -7.81
CA GLU A 317 2.85 14.83 -8.38
C GLU A 317 3.40 15.79 -7.32
N ASN A 318 3.05 15.63 -6.04
CA ASN A 318 3.51 16.46 -4.94
C ASN A 318 4.69 15.87 -4.18
N VAL A 319 5.19 14.72 -4.62
CA VAL A 319 6.37 14.08 -4.03
C VAL A 319 7.63 14.79 -4.54
N LYS A 320 8.54 15.09 -3.64
CA LYS A 320 9.89 15.49 -4.00
C LYS A 320 10.68 14.22 -4.29
N GLY A 321 10.85 13.92 -5.57
CA GLY A 321 11.58 12.73 -6.01
C GLY A 321 13.03 12.74 -5.55
N GLY A 322 13.58 11.55 -5.37
CA GLY A 322 14.97 11.35 -4.96
C GLY A 322 15.15 10.15 -4.04
N VAL A 323 16.36 9.97 -3.53
CA VAL A 323 16.73 8.90 -2.61
C VAL A 323 16.81 9.47 -1.19
N TYR A 324 16.15 8.84 -0.24
CA TYR A 324 16.04 9.26 1.16
C TYR A 324 16.59 8.17 2.08
N GLY A 325 17.45 8.59 2.99
CA GLY A 325 18.21 7.71 3.86
C GLY A 325 19.51 7.19 3.21
N GLU A 326 20.38 6.65 4.07
CA GLU A 326 21.61 6.02 3.62
C GLU A 326 21.34 4.58 3.19
N TYR A 327 22.08 4.08 2.20
CA TYR A 327 22.02 2.66 1.86
C TYR A 327 22.59 1.85 3.03
N PRO A 328 21.86 0.84 3.59
CA PRO A 328 22.39 0.04 4.69
C PRO A 328 23.68 -0.68 4.29
N SER A 329 24.65 -0.72 5.19
CA SER A 329 25.95 -1.36 4.94
C SER A 329 25.81 -2.86 4.74
N LEU A 330 26.59 -3.41 3.79
CA LEU A 330 26.72 -4.85 3.54
C LEU A 330 27.88 -5.48 4.30
N GLU A 331 28.67 -4.69 5.05
CA GLU A 331 29.75 -5.23 5.89
C GLU A 331 29.18 -6.15 6.97
N GLU A 332 29.68 -7.38 7.09
CA GLU A 332 29.18 -8.40 8.03
C GLU A 332 29.09 -7.91 9.46
N SER A 333 30.09 -7.10 9.91
CA SER A 333 30.13 -6.51 11.25
C SER A 333 29.02 -5.48 11.53
N LYS A 334 28.34 -5.00 10.48
CA LYS A 334 27.25 -4.03 10.55
C LYS A 334 25.88 -4.63 10.23
N LEU A 335 25.82 -5.93 9.95
CA LEU A 335 24.58 -6.64 9.73
C LEU A 335 23.91 -7.03 11.06
N LEU A 336 22.59 -7.10 11.04
CA LEU A 336 21.79 -7.60 12.13
C LEU A 336 21.58 -9.12 11.94
N GLU A 337 22.50 -9.93 12.46
CA GLU A 337 22.48 -11.40 12.30
C GLU A 337 22.37 -11.87 10.82
N GLY A 338 23.04 -11.17 9.91
CA GLY A 338 23.05 -11.45 8.48
C GLY A 338 21.96 -10.72 7.67
N ASP A 339 21.20 -9.83 8.30
CA ASP A 339 20.20 -8.97 7.66
C ASP A 339 20.72 -7.54 7.50
N LEU A 340 20.13 -6.80 6.56
CA LEU A 340 20.33 -5.35 6.51
C LEU A 340 19.80 -4.71 7.79
N HIS A 341 20.63 -3.90 8.44
CA HIS A 341 20.16 -3.08 9.55
C HIS A 341 19.22 -1.98 9.01
N PHE A 342 18.08 -1.74 9.67
CA PHE A 342 17.26 -0.60 9.32
C PHE A 342 17.92 0.70 9.81
N ASN A 343 17.72 1.79 9.10
CA ASN A 343 18.15 3.13 9.49
C ASN A 343 17.02 4.16 9.44
N ASN A 344 15.87 3.78 8.89
CA ASN A 344 14.65 4.57 8.89
C ASN A 344 13.50 3.77 9.52
N ASP A 345 12.94 4.27 10.63
CA ASP A 345 11.76 3.65 11.24
C ASP A 345 10.53 3.88 10.33
N PHE A 346 9.82 2.80 9.97
CA PHE A 346 8.64 2.89 9.10
C PHE A 346 7.54 3.80 9.67
N ARG A 347 7.48 3.97 11.00
CA ARG A 347 6.54 4.89 11.64
C ARG A 347 6.86 6.36 11.33
N GLY A 348 8.13 6.69 11.07
CA GLY A 348 8.54 7.99 10.55
C GLY A 348 8.04 8.25 9.13
N LEU A 349 8.09 7.22 8.28
CA LEU A 349 7.49 7.26 6.94
C LEU A 349 5.97 7.50 7.02
N TYR A 350 5.25 6.76 7.87
CA TYR A 350 3.81 6.94 8.08
C TYR A 350 3.50 8.33 8.67
N SER A 351 4.28 8.79 9.67
CA SER A 351 4.13 10.13 10.24
C SER A 351 4.27 11.23 9.20
N THR A 352 5.26 11.09 8.30
CA THR A 352 5.44 12.06 7.21
C THR A 352 4.21 12.14 6.31
N VAL A 353 3.68 11.00 5.89
CA VAL A 353 2.51 10.96 5.02
C VAL A 353 1.25 11.48 5.74
N LEU A 354 1.05 11.11 7.01
CA LEU A 354 -0.11 11.55 7.79
C LEU A 354 -0.11 13.06 8.02
N GLU A 355 1.02 13.65 8.42
CA GLU A 355 1.08 15.07 8.76
C GLU A 355 1.28 15.99 7.56
N LYS A 356 2.20 15.63 6.65
CA LYS A 356 2.54 16.50 5.52
C LYS A 356 1.57 16.37 4.34
N TRP A 357 0.94 15.22 4.19
CA TRP A 357 0.01 14.95 3.09
C TRP A 357 -1.44 14.98 3.54
N ILE A 358 -1.82 14.11 4.48
CA ILE A 358 -3.21 13.98 4.93
C ILE A 358 -3.63 15.15 5.83
N GLY A 359 -2.70 15.70 6.61
CA GLY A 359 -2.92 16.86 7.48
C GLY A 359 -3.51 16.53 8.84
N ILE A 360 -3.24 15.30 9.37
CA ILE A 360 -3.65 14.89 10.72
C ILE A 360 -2.44 14.65 11.62
N ASP A 361 -2.64 14.74 12.95
CA ASP A 361 -1.61 14.40 13.93
C ASP A 361 -1.26 12.89 13.84
N ALA A 362 0.00 12.60 13.52
CA ALA A 362 0.45 11.22 13.39
C ALA A 362 0.63 10.52 14.74
N LYS A 363 0.88 11.26 15.83
CA LYS A 363 1.23 10.69 17.14
C LYS A 363 0.18 9.72 17.68
N SER A 364 -1.10 10.05 17.54
CA SER A 364 -2.22 9.18 17.94
C SER A 364 -2.33 7.94 17.05
N VAL A 365 -1.93 8.07 15.80
CA VAL A 365 -2.04 7.02 14.78
C VAL A 365 -0.89 6.02 14.83
N VAL A 366 0.37 6.49 14.96
CA VAL A 366 1.56 5.62 14.94
C VAL A 366 2.09 5.26 16.33
N GLY A 367 1.48 5.80 17.39
CA GLY A 367 1.82 5.47 18.78
C GLY A 367 3.05 6.19 19.33
N GLY A 368 3.48 7.31 18.74
CA GLY A 368 4.64 8.06 19.20
C GLY A 368 5.08 9.16 18.24
N GLU A 369 6.18 9.82 18.57
CA GLU A 369 6.85 10.80 17.72
C GLU A 369 8.03 10.12 17.01
N PHE A 370 8.07 10.20 15.69
CA PHE A 370 9.11 9.60 14.86
C PHE A 370 9.67 10.65 13.90
N GLU A 371 10.95 10.48 13.56
CA GLU A 371 11.63 11.36 12.61
C GLU A 371 10.93 11.35 11.25
N GLN A 372 10.57 12.53 10.76
CA GLN A 372 9.91 12.71 9.49
C GLN A 372 10.93 12.93 8.37
N MET A 373 10.55 12.55 7.18
CA MET A 373 11.37 12.67 5.98
C MET A 373 10.91 13.87 5.12
N ALA A 374 11.79 14.37 4.26
CA ALA A 374 11.56 15.60 3.51
C ALA A 374 11.01 15.39 2.09
N PHE A 375 10.40 14.24 1.81
CA PHE A 375 9.89 13.91 0.46
C PHE A 375 8.50 14.51 0.14
N LEU A 376 7.86 15.14 1.12
CA LEU A 376 6.60 15.89 0.98
C LEU A 376 6.75 17.34 1.42
#